data_bd73cb05bb2de74c7bc305bfb03b2944
#
_entry.id   bd73cb05bb2de74c7bc305bfb03b2944
#
_cell.length_a   1.000
_cell.length_b   1.000
_cell.length_c   1.000
_cell.angle_alpha   90.00
_cell.angle_beta   90.00
_cell.angle_gamma   90.00
#
_symmetry.space_group_name_H-M   'P 1'
#
loop_
_entity.id
_entity.type
_entity.pdbx_description
1 polymer ?
#
loop_
_entity_poly.entity_id
_entity_poly.type
_entity_poly.pdbx_seq_one_letter_code
_entity_poly.pdbx_strand_id
1 'polypeptide(L)'
;MKLKVCGLSNSVGIKTCVRYNVNFCGFILNYSKSHRFISFEKAKKLLDVDKNQTHFVGVLVKPTLTELEKFSKLNLDYFQLYGQYDSKSL
;
A
#
# COMPACT_ATOMS: atom_id res chain seq x y z
N MET A 1 14.64 -15.07 4.47
CA MET A 1 14.17 -13.87 5.19
C MET A 1 13.26 -13.05 4.27
N LYS A 2 12.13 -12.59 4.77
CA LYS A 2 11.24 -11.71 4.03
C LYS A 2 11.45 -10.27 4.47
N LEU A 3 11.57 -9.38 3.50
CA LEU A 3 11.79 -7.96 3.75
C LEU A 3 10.57 -7.16 3.30
N LYS A 4 10.12 -6.26 4.16
CA LYS A 4 9.02 -5.34 3.88
C LYS A 4 9.51 -3.91 4.04
N VAL A 5 9.23 -3.08 3.04
CA VAL A 5 9.49 -1.64 3.09
C VAL A 5 8.14 -0.92 3.09
N CYS A 6 7.88 -0.12 4.12
CA CYS A 6 6.62 0.60 4.27
C CYS A 6 6.78 2.09 4.01
N GLY A 7 5.68 2.71 3.58
CA GLY A 7 5.62 4.16 3.48
C GLY A 7 6.30 4.73 2.25
N LEU A 8 6.34 3.99 1.16
CA LEU A 8 6.86 4.50 -0.10
C LEU A 8 5.91 5.53 -0.69
N SER A 9 6.45 6.62 -1.20
CA SER A 9 5.65 7.71 -1.74
C SER A 9 6.19 8.29 -3.04
N ASN A 10 7.21 7.68 -3.63
CA ASN A 10 7.76 8.15 -4.89
C ASN A 10 8.24 6.99 -5.76
N SER A 11 8.38 7.28 -7.06
CA SER A 11 8.72 6.25 -8.04
C SER A 11 10.13 5.70 -7.87
N VAL A 12 11.06 6.50 -7.38
CA VAL A 12 12.45 6.05 -7.16
C VAL A 12 12.48 4.94 -6.10
N GLY A 13 11.78 5.16 -4.99
CA GLY A 13 11.70 4.15 -3.93
C GLY A 13 11.06 2.85 -4.41
N ILE A 14 9.99 2.95 -5.17
CA ILE A 14 9.29 1.79 -5.72
C ILE A 14 10.20 1.01 -6.68
N LYS A 15 10.83 1.69 -7.60
CA LYS A 15 11.73 1.05 -8.57
C LYS A 15 12.90 0.38 -7.89
N THR A 16 13.44 1.00 -6.84
CA THR A 16 14.53 0.41 -6.07
C THR A 16 14.08 -0.88 -5.40
N CYS A 17 12.92 -0.87 -4.76
CA CYS A 17 12.39 -2.07 -4.11
C CYS A 17 12.15 -3.21 -5.08
N VAL A 18 11.58 -2.90 -6.24
CA VAL A 18 11.32 -3.90 -7.27
C VAL A 18 12.63 -4.44 -7.84
N ARG A 19 13.60 -3.57 -8.07
CA ARG A 19 14.92 -3.95 -8.59
C ARG A 19 15.63 -4.94 -7.68
N TYR A 20 15.53 -4.75 -6.37
CA TYR A 20 16.20 -5.62 -5.40
C TYR A 20 15.31 -6.76 -4.89
N ASN A 21 14.16 -6.96 -5.52
CA ASN A 21 13.20 -8.03 -5.17
C ASN A 21 12.82 -8.04 -3.70
N VAL A 22 12.55 -6.84 -3.15
CA VAL A 22 11.98 -6.71 -1.83
C VAL A 22 10.65 -7.47 -1.81
N ASN A 23 10.37 -8.23 -0.77
CA ASN A 23 9.18 -9.08 -0.73
C ASN A 23 7.89 -8.28 -0.73
N PHE A 24 7.84 -7.20 0.06
CA PHE A 24 6.64 -6.39 0.22
C PHE A 24 6.98 -4.91 0.20
N CYS A 25 6.20 -4.13 -0.54
CA CYS A 25 6.24 -2.67 -0.53
C CYS A 25 4.91 -2.15 -0.04
N GLY A 26 4.90 -1.39 1.06
CA GLY A 26 3.69 -0.85 1.66
C GLY A 26 3.48 0.62 1.32
N PHE A 27 2.22 0.98 1.08
CA PHE A 27 1.80 2.33 0.72
C PHE A 27 0.68 2.78 1.64
N ILE A 28 0.85 3.96 2.25
CA ILE A 28 -0.16 4.51 3.18
C ILE A 28 -1.18 5.28 2.35
N LEU A 29 -2.42 4.81 2.33
CA LEU A 29 -3.41 5.26 1.36
C LEU A 29 -4.54 6.12 1.93
N ASN A 30 -4.86 5.98 3.21
CA ASN A 30 -6.01 6.71 3.76
C ASN A 30 -5.72 7.44 5.09
N TYR A 31 -4.45 7.62 5.43
CA TYR A 31 -4.09 8.29 6.68
C TYR A 31 -3.30 9.57 6.37
N SER A 32 -4.02 10.67 6.19
CA SER A 32 -3.44 11.94 5.74
C SER A 32 -2.49 12.58 6.77
N LYS A 33 -2.52 12.12 8.02
CA LYS A 33 -1.59 12.61 9.05
C LYS A 33 -0.19 12.04 8.91
N SER A 34 -0.01 10.98 8.11
CA SER A 34 1.31 10.41 7.87
C SER A 34 2.07 11.24 6.85
N HIS A 35 3.36 11.44 7.08
CA HIS A 35 4.24 12.05 6.09
C HIS A 35 4.36 11.24 4.80
N ARG A 36 4.03 9.95 4.89
CA ARG A 36 4.17 9.00 3.78
C ARG A 36 2.86 8.71 3.08
N PHE A 37 1.84 9.50 3.42
CA PHE A 37 0.52 9.39 2.79
C PHE A 37 0.63 9.75 1.31
N ILE A 38 -0.03 8.95 0.46
CA ILE A 38 -0.18 9.28 -0.96
C ILE A 38 -1.67 9.28 -1.32
N SER A 39 -2.05 10.22 -2.17
CA SER A 39 -3.43 10.31 -2.64
C SER A 39 -3.76 9.14 -3.58
N PHE A 40 -5.05 8.88 -3.78
CA PHE A 40 -5.49 7.84 -4.71
C PHE A 40 -4.95 8.08 -6.11
N GLU A 41 -5.01 9.32 -6.58
CA GLU A 41 -4.54 9.67 -7.92
C GLU A 41 -3.05 9.43 -8.08
N LYS A 42 -2.27 9.81 -7.08
CA LYS A 42 -0.83 9.59 -7.09
C LYS A 42 -0.52 8.09 -7.02
N ALA A 43 -1.23 7.36 -6.16
CA ALA A 43 -1.04 5.93 -6.02
C ALA A 43 -1.33 5.20 -7.33
N LYS A 44 -2.39 5.59 -8.01
CA LYS A 44 -2.76 4.98 -9.29
C LYS A 44 -1.64 5.07 -10.30
N LYS A 45 -0.94 6.21 -10.35
CA LYS A 45 0.19 6.41 -11.25
C LYS A 45 1.43 5.66 -10.78
N LEU A 46 1.73 5.73 -9.48
CA LEU A 46 2.95 5.14 -8.93
C LEU A 46 2.94 3.62 -8.96
N LEU A 47 1.78 3.02 -8.78
CA LEU A 47 1.64 1.56 -8.69
C LEU A 47 1.51 0.89 -10.06
N ASP A 48 1.39 1.68 -11.13
CA ASP A 48 1.29 1.16 -12.49
C ASP A 48 2.70 0.85 -13.03
N VAL A 49 3.34 -0.14 -12.43
CA VAL A 49 4.70 -0.56 -12.79
C VAL A 49 4.78 -2.08 -12.72
N ASP A 50 5.79 -2.63 -13.39
CA ASP A 50 6.10 -4.05 -13.28
C ASP A 50 6.66 -4.32 -11.89
N LYS A 51 6.05 -5.25 -11.17
CA LYS A 51 6.40 -5.56 -9.79
C LYS A 51 7.44 -6.68 -9.66
N ASN A 52 7.70 -7.41 -10.75
CA ASN A 52 8.53 -8.61 -10.70
C ASN A 52 8.02 -9.57 -9.61
N GLN A 53 8.84 -9.84 -8.59
CA GLN A 53 8.46 -10.72 -7.47
C GLN A 53 8.02 -9.96 -6.22
N THR A 54 7.97 -8.63 -6.30
CA THR A 54 7.59 -7.80 -5.15
C THR A 54 6.06 -7.71 -5.07
N HIS A 55 5.52 -7.87 -3.86
CA HIS A 55 4.09 -7.69 -3.60
C HIS A 55 3.84 -6.28 -3.07
N PHE A 56 2.82 -5.64 -3.59
CA PHE A 56 2.40 -4.32 -3.14
C PHE A 56 1.29 -4.44 -2.11
N VAL A 57 1.44 -3.73 -1.00
CA VAL A 57 0.53 -3.77 0.14
C VAL A 57 -0.05 -2.37 0.37
N GLY A 58 -1.37 -2.26 0.34
CA GLY A 58 -2.04 -1.03 0.71
C GLY A 58 -2.28 -0.98 2.21
N VAL A 59 -1.72 0.02 2.88
CA VAL A 59 -1.88 0.19 4.33
C VAL A 59 -3.04 1.14 4.57
N LEU A 60 -4.07 0.68 5.27
CA LEU A 60 -5.29 1.43 5.53
C LEU A 60 -5.57 1.49 7.03
N VAL A 61 -6.00 2.66 7.50
CA VAL A 61 -6.36 2.88 8.90
C VAL A 61 -7.90 2.98 8.97
N LYS A 62 -8.52 2.03 9.65
CA LYS A 62 -9.98 1.98 9.85
C LYS A 62 -10.76 2.26 8.56
N PRO A 63 -10.51 1.53 7.47
CA PRO A 63 -11.15 1.83 6.20
C PRO A 63 -12.65 1.52 6.22
N THR A 64 -13.40 2.31 5.47
CA THR A 64 -14.80 2.01 5.18
C THR A 64 -14.88 1.02 4.01
N LEU A 65 -16.05 0.42 3.81
CA LEU A 65 -16.26 -0.45 2.65
C LEU A 65 -16.04 0.30 1.34
N THR A 66 -16.48 1.55 1.29
CA THR A 66 -16.29 2.39 0.11
C THR A 66 -14.81 2.59 -0.19
N GLU A 67 -13.99 2.83 0.86
CA GLU A 67 -12.55 2.97 0.70
C GLU A 67 -11.91 1.67 0.21
N LEU A 68 -12.31 0.54 0.78
CA LEU A 68 -11.78 -0.75 0.35
C LEU A 68 -12.09 -1.03 -1.12
N GLU A 69 -13.31 -0.73 -1.56
CA GLU A 69 -13.69 -0.88 -2.96
C GLU A 69 -12.86 0.03 -3.86
N LYS A 70 -12.68 1.28 -3.44
CA LYS A 70 -11.89 2.26 -4.19
C LYS A 70 -10.45 1.80 -4.36
N PHE A 71 -9.80 1.43 -3.26
CA PHE A 71 -8.39 1.04 -3.28
C PHE A 71 -8.16 -0.33 -3.89
N SER A 72 -9.17 -1.19 -3.94
CA SER A 72 -9.05 -2.49 -4.60
C SER A 72 -8.81 -2.37 -6.11
N LYS A 73 -9.08 -1.21 -6.69
CA LYS A 73 -8.84 -0.94 -8.10
C LYS A 73 -7.37 -0.63 -8.41
N LEU A 74 -6.56 -0.42 -7.37
CA LEU A 74 -5.14 -0.19 -7.54
C LEU A 74 -4.39 -1.50 -7.76
N ASN A 75 -3.18 -1.41 -8.29
CA ASN A 75 -2.32 -2.56 -8.52
C ASN A 75 -1.69 -3.04 -7.21
N LEU A 76 -2.53 -3.54 -6.30
CA LEU A 76 -2.13 -4.01 -4.98
C LEU A 76 -2.38 -5.51 -4.87
N ASP A 77 -1.52 -6.19 -4.13
CA ASP A 77 -1.65 -7.63 -3.89
C ASP A 77 -2.35 -7.91 -2.56
N TYR A 78 -2.13 -7.05 -1.56
CA TYR A 78 -2.68 -7.24 -0.22
C TYR A 78 -3.06 -5.91 0.40
N PHE A 79 -3.93 -5.98 1.41
CA PHE A 79 -4.21 -4.86 2.30
C PHE A 79 -3.73 -5.20 3.70
N GLN A 80 -3.15 -4.19 4.37
CA GLN A 80 -2.81 -4.28 5.78
C GLN A 80 -3.65 -3.25 6.51
N LEU A 81 -4.48 -3.72 7.45
CA LEU A 81 -5.45 -2.88 8.14
C LEU A 81 -4.94 -2.52 9.53
N TYR A 82 -4.97 -1.23 9.84
CA TYR A 82 -4.63 -0.71 11.16
C TYR A 82 -5.85 -0.07 11.80
N GLY A 83 -5.81 0.02 13.12
CA GLY A 83 -6.88 0.61 13.91
C GLY A 83 -7.44 -0.44 14.85
N GLN A 84 -8.40 -0.02 15.66
CA GLN A 84 -9.05 -0.93 16.59
C GLN A 84 -10.23 -1.59 15.90
N TYR A 85 -10.12 -2.88 15.67
CA TYR A 85 -11.21 -3.69 15.18
C TYR A 85 -11.60 -4.66 16.29
N ASP A 86 -12.86 -4.63 16.68
CA ASP A 86 -13.42 -5.65 17.55
C ASP A 86 -13.40 -6.97 16.76
N SER A 87 -13.01 -8.05 17.43
CA SER A 87 -13.00 -9.37 16.80
C SER A 87 -14.39 -9.76 16.26
N LYS A 88 -15.44 -9.19 16.81
CA LYS A 88 -16.80 -9.43 16.35
C LYS A 88 -17.12 -8.70 15.05
N SER A 89 -16.39 -7.67 14.71
CA SER A 89 -16.60 -6.91 13.48
C SER A 89 -15.75 -7.43 12.32
N LEU A 90 -14.90 -8.37 12.60
CA LEU A 90 -14.11 -9.04 11.57
C LEU A 90 -14.78 -10.36 11.16
#